data_3bfcddea09cf0089b4a82934a4062447
#
_entry.id   3bfcddea09cf0089b4a82934a4062447
#
_cell.length_a   1.000
_cell.length_b   1.000
_cell.length_c   1.000
_cell.angle_alpha   90.00
_cell.angle_beta   90.00
_cell.angle_gamma   90.00
#
_symmetry.space_group_name_H-M   'P 1'
#
loop_
_entity.id
_entity.type
_entity.pdbx_description
1 polymer ?
#
loop_
_entity_poly.entity_id
_entity_poly.type
_entity_poly.pdbx_seq_one_letter_code
_entity_poly.pdbx_strand_id
1 'polypeptide(L)'
;MSTTNNWKSFFEFALRVIIAHMATYFIFGIIMSNVFDYEEIFKREIIRDFMIPFDEHNITYGPFLQPIRGLIFAIGLWPIRSLLIEKKHGWLILWGLLVTIGILSTPAAAPSSLEGIVYSKIPMWYHLMGLPEITLQTLSFSIWLVWWERQVEKSPELQSKKENPLIADIIKAIMTACFAFIGYAVGGLLMVAIANANAASTGAEPIDVEATGMNFKMQFMFVIAFIVNTFAVFWIARKWQANQMTLWSIFLIFWLIDAIVPWLYQTIVFGESSIPGVLMLGFFPAVIIVLSIWMNYGKFKLEERRGK
;
A
#
# COMPACT_ATOMS: atom_id res chain seq x y z
N MET A 1 -0.09 -29.23 19.32
CA MET A 1 -0.32 -27.83 18.90
C MET A 1 -1.67 -27.74 18.23
N SER A 2 -2.58 -26.91 18.73
CA SER A 2 -3.98 -26.87 18.25
C SER A 2 -4.04 -26.22 16.86
N THR A 3 -4.69 -26.87 15.91
CA THR A 3 -4.87 -26.44 14.51
C THR A 3 -5.52 -25.06 14.37
N THR A 4 -6.36 -24.68 15.31
CA THR A 4 -7.04 -23.36 15.35
C THR A 4 -6.09 -22.18 15.54
N ASN A 5 -4.95 -22.38 16.21
CA ASN A 5 -3.97 -21.32 16.44
C ASN A 5 -3.12 -21.02 15.16
N ASN A 6 -2.98 -22.00 14.28
CA ASN A 6 -2.15 -21.90 13.07
C ASN A 6 -2.85 -21.05 11.98
N TRP A 7 -4.17 -21.22 11.81
CA TRP A 7 -4.95 -20.44 10.84
C TRP A 7 -5.02 -18.96 11.20
N LYS A 8 -5.22 -18.64 12.49
CA LYS A 8 -5.24 -17.24 12.93
C LYS A 8 -3.89 -16.56 12.66
N SER A 9 -2.78 -17.24 12.96
CA SER A 9 -1.43 -16.73 12.69
C SER A 9 -1.17 -16.55 11.20
N PHE A 10 -1.68 -17.45 10.35
CA PHE A 10 -1.58 -17.31 8.90
C PHE A 10 -2.37 -16.10 8.39
N PHE A 11 -3.62 -15.89 8.84
CA PHE A 11 -4.41 -14.74 8.41
C PHE A 11 -3.79 -13.40 8.84
N GLU A 12 -3.26 -13.32 10.06
CA GLU A 12 -2.54 -12.13 10.53
C GLU A 12 -1.28 -11.86 9.70
N PHE A 13 -0.54 -12.90 9.35
CA PHE A 13 0.61 -12.81 8.44
C PHE A 13 0.19 -12.38 7.04
N ALA A 14 -0.81 -13.05 6.46
CA ALA A 14 -1.31 -12.74 5.12
C ALA A 14 -1.77 -11.27 5.01
N LEU A 15 -2.45 -10.76 6.02
CA LEU A 15 -2.88 -9.37 6.05
C LEU A 15 -1.67 -8.41 6.02
N ARG A 16 -0.61 -8.69 6.79
CA ARG A 16 0.62 -7.87 6.77
C ARG A 16 1.33 -7.93 5.42
N VAL A 17 1.40 -9.11 4.80
CA VAL A 17 1.98 -9.28 3.46
C VAL A 17 1.19 -8.48 2.42
N ILE A 18 -0.14 -8.61 2.41
CA ILE A 18 -1.03 -7.87 1.50
C ILE A 18 -0.80 -6.37 1.65
N ILE A 19 -0.81 -5.87 2.87
CA ILE A 19 -0.66 -4.45 3.17
C ILE A 19 0.71 -3.94 2.73
N ALA A 20 1.79 -4.62 3.10
CA ALA A 20 3.15 -4.23 2.72
C ALA A 20 3.33 -4.25 1.20
N HIS A 21 2.78 -5.28 0.52
CA HIS A 21 2.81 -5.38 -0.93
C HIS A 21 2.07 -4.24 -1.62
N MET A 22 0.82 -4.00 -1.21
CA MET A 22 0.00 -2.93 -1.80
C MET A 22 0.65 -1.57 -1.63
N ALA A 23 1.11 -1.24 -0.42
CA ALA A 23 1.73 0.05 -0.15
C ALA A 23 2.99 0.28 -1.01
N THR A 24 3.89 -0.71 -1.08
CA THR A 24 5.10 -0.58 -1.91
C THR A 24 4.77 -0.56 -3.40
N TYR A 25 3.78 -1.32 -3.85
CA TYR A 25 3.31 -1.29 -5.24
C TYR A 25 2.81 0.10 -5.64
N PHE A 26 1.92 0.70 -4.84
CA PHE A 26 1.40 2.03 -5.15
C PHE A 26 2.47 3.12 -5.08
N ILE A 27 3.32 3.11 -4.06
CA ILE A 27 4.36 4.13 -3.90
C ILE A 27 5.31 4.09 -5.11
N PHE A 28 5.88 2.93 -5.43
CA PHE A 28 6.84 2.83 -6.53
C PHE A 28 6.18 2.93 -7.90
N GLY A 29 4.98 2.39 -8.08
CA GLY A 29 4.21 2.54 -9.32
C GLY A 29 3.92 4.00 -9.64
N ILE A 30 3.43 4.79 -8.68
CA ILE A 30 3.19 6.23 -8.87
C ILE A 30 4.48 6.98 -9.16
N ILE A 31 5.55 6.73 -8.40
CA ILE A 31 6.82 7.42 -8.61
C ILE A 31 7.38 7.11 -10.01
N MET A 32 7.44 5.84 -10.37
CA MET A 32 8.08 5.42 -11.61
C MET A 32 7.24 5.70 -12.86
N SER A 33 5.90 5.66 -12.75
CA SER A 33 5.03 6.07 -13.85
C SER A 33 5.25 7.53 -14.24
N ASN A 34 5.54 8.41 -13.27
CA ASN A 34 5.88 9.80 -13.54
C ASN A 34 7.33 10.00 -13.99
N VAL A 35 8.29 9.26 -13.41
CA VAL A 35 9.71 9.37 -13.76
C VAL A 35 9.97 8.92 -15.20
N PHE A 36 9.30 7.87 -15.63
CA PHE A 36 9.50 7.28 -16.95
C PHE A 36 8.42 7.64 -17.97
N ASP A 37 7.40 8.41 -17.60
CA ASP A 37 6.28 8.75 -18.48
C ASP A 37 5.67 7.49 -19.14
N TYR A 38 5.10 6.62 -18.29
CA TYR A 38 4.51 5.36 -18.77
C TYR A 38 3.37 5.56 -19.75
N GLU A 39 2.65 6.69 -19.68
CA GLU A 39 1.60 7.02 -20.63
C GLU A 39 2.16 7.08 -22.06
N GLU A 40 3.25 7.82 -22.27
CA GLU A 40 3.91 7.93 -23.55
C GLU A 40 4.57 6.61 -23.98
N ILE A 41 5.19 5.90 -23.04
CA ILE A 41 5.89 4.65 -23.32
C ILE A 41 4.94 3.55 -23.77
N PHE A 42 3.76 3.43 -23.13
CA PHE A 42 2.79 2.37 -23.46
C PHE A 42 2.11 2.59 -24.81
N LYS A 43 2.13 3.81 -25.35
CA LYS A 43 1.66 4.15 -26.72
C LYS A 43 2.67 3.78 -27.80
N ARG A 44 3.97 3.55 -27.45
CA ARG A 44 5.02 3.24 -28.42
C ARG A 44 4.79 1.93 -29.14
N GLU A 45 5.13 1.90 -30.41
CA GLU A 45 5.10 0.69 -31.22
C GLU A 45 5.85 -0.46 -30.53
N ILE A 46 5.38 -1.68 -30.68
CA ILE A 46 5.80 -2.89 -29.98
C ILE A 46 5.34 -2.91 -28.51
N ILE A 47 5.55 -1.84 -27.71
CA ILE A 47 5.14 -1.84 -26.31
C ILE A 47 3.62 -1.92 -26.18
N ARG A 48 2.86 -1.16 -26.93
CA ARG A 48 1.39 -1.20 -26.98
C ARG A 48 0.80 -2.55 -27.36
N ASP A 49 1.59 -3.41 -28.03
CA ASP A 49 1.15 -4.77 -28.37
C ASP A 49 1.21 -5.74 -27.17
N PHE A 50 1.92 -5.36 -26.10
CA PHE A 50 2.10 -6.14 -24.88
C PHE A 50 1.48 -5.50 -23.64
N MET A 51 1.46 -4.16 -23.59
CA MET A 51 0.98 -3.39 -22.45
C MET A 51 -0.32 -2.70 -22.82
N ILE A 52 -1.29 -2.77 -21.93
CA ILE A 52 -2.56 -2.05 -22.09
C ILE A 52 -2.26 -0.55 -21.94
N PRO A 53 -2.59 0.28 -22.93
CA PRO A 53 -2.48 1.74 -22.81
C PRO A 53 -3.27 2.28 -21.63
N PHE A 54 -2.83 3.41 -21.07
CA PHE A 54 -3.48 4.00 -19.88
C PHE A 54 -4.90 4.53 -20.17
N ASP A 55 -5.24 4.80 -21.41
CA ASP A 55 -6.55 5.22 -21.86
C ASP A 55 -7.59 4.07 -22.00
N GLU A 56 -7.18 2.83 -21.78
CA GLU A 56 -8.09 1.69 -21.73
C GLU A 56 -8.59 1.41 -20.32
N HIS A 57 -9.91 1.25 -20.16
CA HIS A 57 -10.56 1.00 -18.86
C HIS A 57 -10.00 -0.19 -18.08
N ASN A 58 -9.39 -1.16 -18.77
CA ASN A 58 -8.87 -2.38 -18.14
C ASN A 58 -7.67 -2.13 -17.23
N ILE A 59 -6.90 -1.06 -17.44
CA ILE A 59 -5.74 -0.76 -16.59
C ILE A 59 -6.14 -0.43 -15.15
N THR A 60 -7.35 0.11 -14.95
CA THR A 60 -7.88 0.43 -13.62
C THR A 60 -8.11 -0.80 -12.75
N TYR A 61 -8.21 -2.01 -13.33
CA TYR A 61 -8.32 -3.25 -12.57
C TYR A 61 -7.00 -3.68 -11.90
N GLY A 62 -5.86 -3.17 -12.38
CA GLY A 62 -4.55 -3.50 -11.82
C GLY A 62 -4.46 -3.31 -10.30
N PRO A 63 -4.82 -2.14 -9.76
CA PRO A 63 -4.87 -1.88 -8.32
C PRO A 63 -5.75 -2.85 -7.53
N PHE A 64 -6.92 -3.24 -8.06
CA PHE A 64 -7.84 -4.17 -7.39
C PHE A 64 -7.34 -5.60 -7.30
N LEU A 65 -6.43 -5.99 -8.19
CA LEU A 65 -5.81 -7.31 -8.17
C LEU A 65 -4.65 -7.42 -7.16
N GLN A 66 -4.14 -6.31 -6.65
CA GLN A 66 -2.99 -6.33 -5.74
C GLN A 66 -3.25 -7.04 -4.40
N PRO A 67 -4.45 -6.98 -3.77
CA PRO A 67 -4.75 -7.81 -2.60
C PRO A 67 -4.63 -9.30 -2.88
N ILE A 68 -5.10 -9.76 -4.06
CA ILE A 68 -5.00 -11.16 -4.48
C ILE A 68 -3.53 -11.56 -4.68
N ARG A 69 -2.74 -10.70 -5.33
CA ARG A 69 -1.30 -10.92 -5.49
C ARG A 69 -0.58 -10.97 -4.14
N GLY A 70 -0.93 -10.08 -3.21
CA GLY A 70 -0.41 -10.10 -1.85
C GLY A 70 -0.78 -11.39 -1.09
N LEU A 71 -1.98 -11.93 -1.30
CA LEU A 71 -2.38 -13.21 -0.73
C LEU A 71 -1.56 -14.38 -1.31
N ILE A 72 -1.31 -14.38 -2.62
CA ILE A 72 -0.43 -15.39 -3.27
C ILE A 72 0.97 -15.31 -2.67
N PHE A 73 1.53 -14.11 -2.47
CA PHE A 73 2.81 -13.95 -1.78
C PHE A 73 2.77 -14.50 -0.34
N ALA A 74 1.69 -14.24 0.40
CA ALA A 74 1.54 -14.76 1.75
C ALA A 74 1.55 -16.30 1.79
N ILE A 75 0.86 -16.95 0.86
CA ILE A 75 0.85 -18.41 0.74
C ILE A 75 2.28 -18.94 0.46
N GLY A 76 2.98 -18.32 -0.49
CA GLY A 76 4.35 -18.72 -0.85
C GLY A 76 5.39 -18.44 0.24
N LEU A 77 5.22 -17.37 1.00
CA LEU A 77 6.15 -16.95 2.05
C LEU A 77 5.89 -17.63 3.41
N TRP A 78 4.67 -18.13 3.64
CA TRP A 78 4.32 -18.77 4.90
C TRP A 78 5.26 -19.89 5.34
N PRO A 79 5.63 -20.86 4.45
CA PRO A 79 6.54 -21.94 4.82
C PRO A 79 7.95 -21.49 5.23
N ILE A 80 8.41 -20.36 4.69
CA ILE A 80 9.77 -19.83 4.95
C ILE A 80 9.76 -18.65 5.93
N ARG A 81 8.62 -18.32 6.52
CA ARG A 81 8.45 -17.18 7.42
C ARG A 81 9.46 -17.20 8.57
N SER A 82 9.64 -18.33 9.25
CA SER A 82 10.59 -18.48 10.35
C SER A 82 12.02 -18.18 9.91
N LEU A 83 12.44 -18.69 8.75
CA LEU A 83 13.78 -18.41 8.19
C LEU A 83 14.00 -16.91 8.00
N LEU A 84 12.99 -16.19 7.48
CA LEU A 84 13.08 -14.74 7.23
C LEU A 84 13.21 -13.94 8.53
N ILE A 85 12.56 -14.38 9.59
CA ILE A 85 12.54 -13.68 10.87
C ILE A 85 13.82 -13.94 11.67
N GLU A 86 14.26 -15.20 11.74
CA GLU A 86 15.41 -15.63 12.55
C GLU A 86 16.75 -15.15 12.00
N LYS A 87 16.93 -15.12 10.68
CA LYS A 87 18.21 -14.75 10.07
C LYS A 87 18.43 -13.23 10.09
N LYS A 88 19.59 -12.76 10.57
CA LYS A 88 19.94 -11.33 10.64
C LYS A 88 19.61 -10.55 9.35
N HIS A 89 19.85 -11.15 8.19
CA HIS A 89 19.62 -10.57 6.87
C HIS A 89 18.45 -11.23 6.13
N GLY A 90 17.39 -11.64 6.85
CA GLY A 90 16.21 -12.29 6.24
C GLY A 90 15.54 -11.44 5.14
N TRP A 91 15.56 -10.11 5.27
CA TRP A 91 15.08 -9.21 4.22
C TRP A 91 15.89 -9.33 2.92
N LEU A 92 17.21 -9.56 3.04
CA LEU A 92 18.08 -9.74 1.87
C LEU A 92 17.82 -11.10 1.20
N ILE A 93 17.55 -12.14 2.00
CA ILE A 93 17.15 -13.45 1.48
C ILE A 93 15.83 -13.32 0.70
N LEU A 94 14.83 -12.65 1.29
CA LEU A 94 13.54 -12.44 0.63
C LEU A 94 13.70 -11.63 -0.66
N TRP A 95 14.42 -10.51 -0.61
CA TRP A 95 14.67 -9.69 -1.78
C TRP A 95 15.41 -10.46 -2.88
N GLY A 96 16.47 -11.20 -2.50
CA GLY A 96 17.20 -12.05 -3.44
C GLY A 96 16.31 -13.08 -4.12
N LEU A 97 15.45 -13.77 -3.39
CA LEU A 97 14.49 -14.73 -3.95
C LEU A 97 13.51 -14.06 -4.93
N LEU A 98 12.95 -12.92 -4.55
CA LEU A 98 11.99 -12.20 -5.41
C LEU A 98 12.65 -11.70 -6.69
N VAL A 99 13.85 -11.14 -6.61
CA VAL A 99 14.56 -10.61 -7.78
C VAL A 99 15.10 -11.75 -8.66
N THR A 100 15.82 -12.70 -8.08
CA THR A 100 16.50 -13.73 -8.89
C THR A 100 15.52 -14.74 -9.47
N ILE A 101 14.60 -15.28 -8.66
CA ILE A 101 13.67 -16.33 -9.08
C ILE A 101 12.38 -15.71 -9.65
N GLY A 102 11.85 -14.71 -8.98
CA GLY A 102 10.54 -14.15 -9.33
C GLY A 102 10.59 -13.19 -10.54
N ILE A 103 11.72 -12.54 -10.79
CA ILE A 103 11.87 -11.54 -11.87
C ILE A 103 12.83 -12.04 -12.94
N LEU A 104 14.12 -12.13 -12.60
CA LEU A 104 15.16 -12.38 -13.60
C LEU A 104 15.08 -13.78 -14.22
N SER A 105 14.74 -14.80 -13.42
CA SER A 105 14.73 -16.22 -13.81
C SER A 105 13.30 -16.78 -13.90
N THR A 106 12.27 -15.92 -14.02
CA THR A 106 10.90 -16.42 -14.23
C THR A 106 10.80 -17.18 -15.55
N PRO A 107 10.09 -18.33 -15.60
CA PRO A 107 9.93 -19.10 -16.82
C PRO A 107 8.97 -18.47 -17.84
N ALA A 108 8.37 -17.33 -17.51
CA ALA A 108 7.55 -16.58 -18.44
C ALA A 108 8.42 -15.56 -19.21
N ALA A 109 8.13 -15.37 -20.51
CA ALA A 109 8.75 -14.34 -21.33
C ALA A 109 8.29 -12.91 -20.94
N ALA A 110 8.50 -12.56 -19.67
CA ALA A 110 8.07 -11.30 -19.08
C ALA A 110 9.12 -10.19 -19.27
N PRO A 111 8.73 -8.90 -19.26
CA PRO A 111 9.68 -7.81 -19.22
C PRO A 111 10.68 -7.98 -18.08
N SER A 112 11.93 -7.62 -18.32
CA SER A 112 13.07 -7.72 -17.37
C SER A 112 13.51 -9.14 -16.99
N SER A 113 12.92 -10.19 -17.57
CA SER A 113 13.37 -11.57 -17.39
C SER A 113 14.31 -12.04 -18.49
N LEU A 114 15.13 -13.06 -18.20
CA LEU A 114 16.01 -13.69 -19.21
C LEU A 114 15.19 -14.29 -20.37
N GLU A 115 14.09 -14.96 -20.05
CA GLU A 115 13.18 -15.50 -21.06
C GLU A 115 12.54 -14.38 -21.91
N GLY A 116 12.19 -13.26 -21.27
CA GLY A 116 11.65 -12.09 -21.97
C GLY A 116 12.64 -11.48 -22.96
N ILE A 117 13.93 -11.39 -22.58
CA ILE A 117 14.99 -10.88 -23.47
C ILE A 117 15.17 -11.78 -24.68
N VAL A 118 15.07 -13.10 -24.51
CA VAL A 118 15.34 -14.08 -25.57
C VAL A 118 14.13 -14.29 -26.48
N TYR A 119 12.93 -14.39 -25.91
CA TYR A 119 11.75 -14.87 -26.62
C TYR A 119 10.69 -13.81 -26.90
N SER A 120 10.87 -12.56 -26.45
CA SER A 120 9.94 -11.49 -26.78
C SER A 120 10.53 -10.49 -27.80
N LYS A 121 9.65 -9.71 -28.44
CA LYS A 121 10.07 -8.60 -29.31
C LYS A 121 10.28 -7.31 -28.52
N ILE A 122 10.16 -7.36 -27.21
CA ILE A 122 10.31 -6.19 -26.33
C ILE A 122 11.75 -5.67 -26.43
N PRO A 123 11.94 -4.38 -26.70
CA PRO A 123 13.28 -3.84 -26.88
C PRO A 123 14.07 -3.83 -25.57
N MET A 124 15.40 -3.99 -25.66
CA MET A 124 16.28 -4.07 -24.49
C MET A 124 16.14 -2.90 -23.53
N TRP A 125 15.94 -1.68 -24.05
CA TRP A 125 15.76 -0.51 -23.19
C TRP A 125 14.55 -0.64 -22.26
N TYR A 126 13.44 -1.28 -22.71
CA TYR A 126 12.25 -1.49 -21.88
C TYR A 126 12.51 -2.52 -20.78
N HIS A 127 13.24 -3.59 -21.07
CA HIS A 127 13.67 -4.55 -20.06
C HIS A 127 14.50 -3.88 -18.95
N LEU A 128 15.39 -2.97 -19.32
CA LEU A 128 16.24 -2.26 -18.35
C LEU A 128 15.48 -1.18 -17.58
N MET A 129 14.50 -0.52 -18.22
CA MET A 129 13.71 0.55 -17.62
C MET A 129 12.84 0.06 -16.47
N GLY A 130 12.26 -1.14 -16.56
CA GLY A 130 11.43 -1.71 -15.52
C GLY A 130 12.21 -2.18 -14.27
N LEU A 131 13.51 -2.46 -14.41
CA LEU A 131 14.32 -3.00 -13.30
C LEU A 131 14.39 -2.09 -12.07
N PRO A 132 14.62 -0.76 -12.17
CA PRO A 132 14.67 0.12 -11.00
C PRO A 132 13.38 0.08 -10.18
N GLU A 133 12.21 0.14 -10.83
CA GLU A 133 10.93 0.05 -10.14
C GLU A 133 10.80 -1.25 -9.38
N ILE A 134 10.93 -2.37 -10.08
CA ILE A 134 10.67 -3.69 -9.53
C ILE A 134 11.68 -4.03 -8.43
N THR A 135 12.96 -3.66 -8.60
CA THR A 135 14.02 -3.93 -7.62
C THR A 135 13.84 -3.08 -6.36
N LEU A 136 13.50 -1.80 -6.48
CA LEU A 136 13.27 -0.91 -5.34
C LEU A 136 11.96 -1.26 -4.62
N GLN A 137 10.91 -1.57 -5.34
CA GLN A 137 9.64 -2.02 -4.78
C GLN A 137 9.82 -3.31 -3.95
N THR A 138 10.46 -4.33 -4.53
CA THR A 138 10.69 -5.62 -3.84
C THR A 138 11.68 -5.48 -2.69
N LEU A 139 12.67 -4.59 -2.77
CA LEU A 139 13.58 -4.27 -1.68
C LEU A 139 12.82 -3.66 -0.50
N SER A 140 12.02 -2.64 -0.77
CA SER A 140 11.24 -1.95 0.25
C SER A 140 10.20 -2.88 0.89
N PHE A 141 9.53 -3.70 0.09
CA PHE A 141 8.63 -4.75 0.56
C PHE A 141 9.36 -5.74 1.50
N SER A 142 10.53 -6.22 1.10
CA SER A 142 11.29 -7.22 1.85
C SER A 142 11.79 -6.67 3.19
N ILE A 143 12.33 -5.45 3.19
CA ILE A 143 12.78 -4.78 4.42
C ILE A 143 11.59 -4.57 5.36
N TRP A 144 10.51 -4.04 4.84
CA TRP A 144 9.33 -3.71 5.62
C TRP A 144 8.65 -4.94 6.21
N LEU A 145 8.37 -5.96 5.39
CA LEU A 145 7.72 -7.19 5.84
C LEU A 145 8.53 -7.89 6.94
N VAL A 146 9.83 -8.10 6.70
CA VAL A 146 10.69 -8.81 7.67
C VAL A 146 10.85 -8.00 8.95
N TRP A 147 10.97 -6.68 8.86
CA TRP A 147 11.00 -5.83 10.03
C TRP A 147 9.68 -5.93 10.81
N TRP A 148 8.53 -5.83 10.14
CA TRP A 148 7.21 -5.92 10.78
C TRP A 148 6.99 -7.27 11.47
N GLU A 149 7.31 -8.37 10.80
CA GLU A 149 7.19 -9.71 11.37
C GLU A 149 8.06 -9.89 12.62
N ARG A 150 9.27 -9.36 12.63
CA ARG A 150 10.15 -9.37 13.80
C ARG A 150 9.57 -8.58 14.97
N GLN A 151 8.92 -7.46 14.70
CA GLN A 151 8.28 -6.68 15.77
C GLN A 151 7.10 -7.44 16.40
N VAL A 152 6.37 -8.22 15.59
CA VAL A 152 5.25 -9.04 16.07
C VAL A 152 5.72 -10.26 16.86
N GLU A 153 6.86 -10.86 16.46
CA GLU A 153 7.40 -12.09 17.09
C GLU A 153 8.20 -11.82 18.36
N LYS A 154 8.78 -10.64 18.51
CA LYS A 154 9.49 -10.26 19.74
C LYS A 154 8.52 -10.32 20.92
N SER A 155 8.78 -11.28 21.83
CA SER A 155 8.05 -11.36 23.10
C SER A 155 8.23 -10.06 23.91
N PRO A 156 7.28 -9.69 24.78
CA PRO A 156 7.36 -8.48 25.62
C PRO A 156 8.67 -8.34 26.41
N GLU A 157 9.28 -9.44 26.81
CA GLU A 157 10.55 -9.48 27.53
C GLU A 157 11.76 -9.01 26.73
N LEU A 158 11.76 -9.19 25.40
CA LEU A 158 12.81 -8.72 24.50
C LEU A 158 12.60 -7.26 24.04
N GLN A 159 11.36 -6.76 24.10
CA GLN A 159 11.06 -5.35 23.81
C GLN A 159 11.63 -4.40 24.89
N SER A 160 11.93 -4.89 26.08
CA SER A 160 12.53 -4.09 27.15
C SER A 160 14.00 -3.70 26.92
N LYS A 161 14.69 -4.33 25.95
CA LYS A 161 16.08 -4.02 25.60
C LYS A 161 16.21 -3.19 24.32
N LYS A 162 16.19 -1.85 24.50
CA LYS A 162 16.83 -0.82 23.65
C LYS A 162 16.44 -0.72 22.17
N GLU A 163 15.17 -0.61 21.81
CA GLU A 163 14.82 0.27 20.72
C GLU A 163 14.39 1.63 21.31
N ASN A 164 14.87 2.73 20.74
CA ASN A 164 14.39 4.03 21.16
C ASN A 164 12.86 4.07 20.88
N PRO A 165 11.98 4.11 21.91
CA PRO A 165 10.55 3.95 21.73
C PRO A 165 9.97 5.02 20.79
N LEU A 166 10.63 6.18 20.73
CA LEU A 166 10.26 7.26 19.83
C LEU A 166 10.43 6.87 18.36
N ILE A 167 11.56 6.26 18.00
CA ILE A 167 11.83 5.85 16.61
C ILE A 167 10.87 4.75 16.18
N ALA A 168 10.59 3.77 17.03
CA ALA A 168 9.63 2.72 16.75
C ALA A 168 8.22 3.27 16.52
N ASP A 169 7.79 4.25 17.31
CA ASP A 169 6.49 4.90 17.16
C ASP A 169 6.42 5.76 15.89
N ILE A 170 7.50 6.45 15.52
CA ILE A 170 7.57 7.21 14.26
C ILE A 170 7.44 6.25 13.06
N ILE A 171 8.19 5.16 13.06
CA ILE A 171 8.12 4.16 11.97
C ILE A 171 6.72 3.58 11.86
N LYS A 172 6.08 3.19 12.99
CA LYS A 172 4.70 2.71 12.99
C LYS A 172 3.71 3.75 12.47
N ALA A 173 3.91 5.01 12.81
CA ALA A 173 3.06 6.10 12.33
C ALA A 173 3.20 6.30 10.81
N ILE A 174 4.43 6.31 10.29
CA ILE A 174 4.71 6.36 8.85
C ILE A 174 4.06 5.18 8.14
N MET A 175 4.24 3.96 8.66
CA MET A 175 3.62 2.76 8.09
C MET A 175 2.10 2.85 8.05
N THR A 176 1.49 3.27 9.15
CA THR A 176 0.03 3.41 9.24
C THR A 176 -0.48 4.48 8.27
N ALA A 177 0.24 5.60 8.11
CA ALA A 177 -0.10 6.62 7.13
C ALA A 177 0.07 6.13 5.69
N CYS A 178 1.08 5.28 5.40
CA CYS A 178 1.18 4.62 4.09
C CYS A 178 -0.06 3.78 3.77
N PHE A 179 -0.66 3.12 4.76
CA PHE A 179 -1.88 2.34 4.54
C PHE A 179 -3.10 3.20 4.19
N ALA A 180 -3.16 4.46 4.62
CA ALA A 180 -4.20 5.39 4.21
C ALA A 180 -4.29 5.53 2.68
N PHE A 181 -3.16 5.41 1.96
CA PHE A 181 -3.16 5.43 0.49
C PHE A 181 -4.02 4.33 -0.13
N ILE A 182 -4.04 3.14 0.46
CA ILE A 182 -4.92 2.05 0.00
C ILE A 182 -6.37 2.48 0.13
N GLY A 183 -6.72 3.12 1.24
CA GLY A 183 -8.05 3.67 1.47
C GLY A 183 -8.43 4.74 0.44
N TYR A 184 -7.52 5.66 0.17
CA TYR A 184 -7.73 6.68 -0.85
C TYR A 184 -7.88 6.08 -2.26
N ALA A 185 -7.09 5.07 -2.61
CA ALA A 185 -7.22 4.37 -3.90
C ALA A 185 -8.59 3.70 -4.03
N VAL A 186 -9.03 2.96 -3.00
CA VAL A 186 -10.36 2.32 -2.99
C VAL A 186 -11.48 3.36 -3.04
N GLY A 187 -11.40 4.41 -2.23
CA GLY A 187 -12.39 5.49 -2.20
C GLY A 187 -12.47 6.25 -3.53
N GLY A 188 -11.32 6.58 -4.12
CA GLY A 188 -11.24 7.26 -5.41
C GLY A 188 -11.84 6.46 -6.55
N LEU A 189 -11.49 5.17 -6.64
CA LEU A 189 -12.05 4.27 -7.65
C LEU A 189 -13.57 4.09 -7.52
N LEU A 190 -14.06 3.99 -6.28
CA LEU A 190 -15.50 3.91 -6.04
C LEU A 190 -16.21 5.21 -6.43
N MET A 191 -15.62 6.38 -6.13
CA MET A 191 -16.17 7.68 -6.56
C MET A 191 -16.25 7.78 -8.07
N VAL A 192 -15.20 7.38 -8.78
CA VAL A 192 -15.18 7.35 -10.24
C VAL A 192 -16.23 6.39 -10.79
N ALA A 193 -16.33 5.18 -10.23
CA ALA A 193 -17.35 4.21 -10.66
C ALA A 193 -18.78 4.76 -10.51
N ILE A 194 -19.08 5.42 -9.38
CA ILE A 194 -20.38 6.05 -9.13
C ILE A 194 -20.61 7.22 -10.09
N ALA A 195 -19.60 8.06 -10.29
CA ALA A 195 -19.71 9.22 -11.20
C ALA A 195 -19.95 8.78 -12.65
N ASN A 196 -19.24 7.75 -13.12
CA ASN A 196 -19.40 7.21 -14.46
C ASN A 196 -20.74 6.49 -14.65
N ALA A 197 -21.26 5.80 -13.62
CA ALA A 197 -22.61 5.24 -13.65
C ALA A 197 -23.67 6.34 -13.75
N ASN A 198 -23.51 7.44 -13.03
CA ASN A 198 -24.38 8.61 -13.12
C ASN A 198 -24.27 9.30 -14.49
N ALA A 199 -23.07 9.47 -15.02
CA ALA A 199 -22.83 10.04 -16.34
C ALA A 199 -23.53 9.22 -17.44
N ALA A 200 -23.42 7.89 -17.38
CA ALA A 200 -24.11 6.98 -18.31
C ALA A 200 -25.65 7.14 -18.26
N SER A 201 -26.21 7.43 -17.08
CA SER A 201 -27.66 7.64 -16.92
C SER A 201 -28.14 9.03 -17.38
N THR A 202 -27.27 10.03 -17.37
CA THR A 202 -27.59 11.44 -17.71
C THR A 202 -27.11 11.85 -19.10
N GLY A 203 -26.35 10.99 -19.79
CA GLY A 203 -25.71 11.32 -21.09
C GLY A 203 -24.54 12.30 -20.98
N ALA A 204 -24.00 12.47 -19.77
CA ALA A 204 -22.80 13.26 -19.53
C ALA A 204 -21.54 12.47 -19.93
N GLU A 205 -20.45 13.17 -20.21
CA GLU A 205 -19.16 12.50 -20.46
C GLU A 205 -18.65 11.80 -19.19
N PRO A 206 -18.11 10.58 -19.31
CA PRO A 206 -17.49 9.88 -18.18
C PRO A 206 -16.29 10.67 -17.68
N ILE A 207 -16.02 10.56 -16.37
CA ILE A 207 -14.79 11.11 -15.79
C ILE A 207 -13.59 10.34 -16.37
N ASP A 208 -12.69 11.08 -16.97
CA ASP A 208 -11.38 10.57 -17.35
C ASP A 208 -10.54 10.33 -16.08
N VAL A 209 -10.47 9.05 -15.70
CA VAL A 209 -9.72 8.58 -14.53
C VAL A 209 -8.25 8.87 -14.67
N GLU A 210 -7.75 8.81 -15.90
CA GLU A 210 -6.35 8.95 -16.24
C GLU A 210 -5.91 10.40 -16.12
N ALA A 211 -6.60 11.32 -16.77
CA ALA A 211 -6.33 12.76 -16.65
C ALA A 211 -6.41 13.23 -15.18
N THR A 212 -7.29 12.60 -14.39
CA THR A 212 -7.42 12.92 -12.96
C THR A 212 -6.29 12.31 -12.14
N GLY A 213 -5.92 11.06 -12.37
CA GLY A 213 -4.90 10.33 -11.61
C GLY A 213 -3.47 10.77 -11.91
N MET A 214 -3.18 11.15 -13.14
CA MET A 214 -1.85 11.63 -13.59
C MET A 214 -1.63 13.11 -13.30
N ASN A 215 -2.64 13.83 -12.82
CA ASN A 215 -2.51 15.24 -12.47
C ASN A 215 -1.60 15.41 -11.25
N PHE A 216 -0.41 16.02 -11.45
CA PHE A 216 0.57 16.27 -10.39
C PHE A 216 -0.03 17.03 -9.19
N LYS A 217 -0.96 17.95 -9.43
CA LYS A 217 -1.66 18.66 -8.36
C LYS A 217 -2.50 17.70 -7.51
N MET A 218 -3.19 16.74 -8.13
CA MET A 218 -3.94 15.72 -7.39
C MET A 218 -3.02 14.79 -6.58
N GLN A 219 -1.88 14.39 -7.14
CA GLN A 219 -0.91 13.57 -6.43
C GLN A 219 -0.31 14.30 -5.23
N PHE A 220 -0.05 15.62 -5.34
CA PHE A 220 0.47 16.43 -4.24
C PHE A 220 -0.51 16.50 -3.06
N MET A 221 -1.81 16.45 -3.30
CA MET A 221 -2.83 16.33 -2.25
C MET A 221 -2.56 15.10 -1.36
N PHE A 222 -2.23 13.97 -1.98
CA PHE A 222 -1.95 12.74 -1.23
C PHE A 222 -0.66 12.82 -0.41
N VAL A 223 0.35 13.56 -0.88
CA VAL A 223 1.57 13.82 -0.11
C VAL A 223 1.24 14.63 1.16
N ILE A 224 0.40 15.64 1.04
CA ILE A 224 -0.07 16.43 2.19
C ILE A 224 -0.86 15.55 3.16
N ALA A 225 -1.81 14.76 2.64
CA ALA A 225 -2.60 13.82 3.44
C ALA A 225 -1.70 12.80 4.18
N PHE A 226 -0.68 12.28 3.52
CA PHE A 226 0.31 11.40 4.13
C PHE A 226 1.05 12.05 5.30
N ILE A 227 1.54 13.27 5.13
CA ILE A 227 2.24 14.01 6.18
C ILE A 227 1.31 14.24 7.37
N VAL A 228 0.09 14.73 7.12
CA VAL A 228 -0.89 15.01 8.17
C VAL A 228 -1.26 13.73 8.91
N ASN A 229 -1.53 12.64 8.19
CA ASN A 229 -1.85 11.34 8.79
C ASN A 229 -0.69 10.79 9.61
N THR A 230 0.56 10.94 9.16
CA THR A 230 1.74 10.51 9.93
C THR A 230 1.78 11.20 11.30
N PHE A 231 1.63 12.52 11.34
CA PHE A 231 1.61 13.28 12.59
C PHE A 231 0.40 12.91 13.45
N ALA A 232 -0.79 12.82 12.85
CA ALA A 232 -2.01 12.47 13.57
C ALA A 232 -1.93 11.07 14.19
N VAL A 233 -1.46 10.06 13.46
CA VAL A 233 -1.27 8.69 13.95
C VAL A 233 -0.28 8.68 15.11
N PHE A 234 0.85 9.37 14.97
CA PHE A 234 1.86 9.43 16.04
C PHE A 234 1.29 9.92 17.37
N TRP A 235 0.48 10.98 17.35
CA TRP A 235 -0.13 11.54 18.55
C TRP A 235 -1.33 10.73 19.07
N ILE A 236 -2.21 10.32 18.17
CA ILE A 236 -3.47 9.66 18.52
C ILE A 236 -3.26 8.23 19.01
N ALA A 237 -2.34 7.46 18.38
CA ALA A 237 -2.04 6.11 18.81
C ALA A 237 -1.50 6.07 20.26
N ARG A 238 -0.70 7.04 20.66
CA ARG A 238 -0.20 7.17 22.03
C ARG A 238 -1.32 7.47 23.04
N LYS A 239 -2.26 8.37 22.69
CA LYS A 239 -3.44 8.64 23.53
C LYS A 239 -4.34 7.42 23.67
N TRP A 240 -4.48 6.65 22.60
CA TRP A 240 -5.24 5.40 22.64
C TRP A 240 -4.57 4.34 23.54
N GLN A 241 -3.25 4.18 23.45
CA GLN A 241 -2.50 3.29 24.35
C GLN A 241 -2.71 3.68 25.83
N ALA A 242 -2.73 4.97 26.14
CA ALA A 242 -3.00 5.51 27.46
C ALA A 242 -4.49 5.42 27.91
N ASN A 243 -5.35 4.70 27.20
CA ASN A 243 -6.80 4.58 27.46
C ASN A 243 -7.60 5.89 27.42
N GLN A 244 -7.06 6.94 26.81
CA GLN A 244 -7.71 8.25 26.73
C GLN A 244 -8.72 8.36 25.58
N MET A 245 -8.75 7.37 24.65
CA MET A 245 -9.59 7.38 23.46
C MET A 245 -10.16 6.01 23.13
N THR A 246 -11.33 5.98 22.49
CA THR A 246 -11.95 4.76 21.94
C THR A 246 -11.61 4.61 20.46
N LEU A 247 -11.76 3.40 19.90
CA LEU A 247 -11.56 3.17 18.46
C LEU A 247 -12.56 3.98 17.61
N TRP A 248 -13.78 4.17 18.10
CA TRP A 248 -14.78 5.02 17.44
C TRP A 248 -14.38 6.50 17.41
N SER A 249 -13.83 7.02 18.49
CA SER A 249 -13.31 8.40 18.51
C SER A 249 -12.15 8.57 17.54
N ILE A 250 -11.27 7.57 17.47
CA ILE A 250 -10.15 7.57 16.52
C ILE A 250 -10.67 7.54 15.09
N PHE A 251 -11.63 6.67 14.79
CA PHE A 251 -12.26 6.60 13.48
C PHE A 251 -12.84 7.95 13.05
N LEU A 252 -13.63 8.58 13.90
CA LEU A 252 -14.23 9.88 13.59
C LEU A 252 -13.20 10.97 13.35
N ILE A 253 -12.12 10.99 14.13
CA ILE A 253 -11.04 11.97 13.96
C ILE A 253 -10.33 11.77 12.61
N PHE A 254 -9.97 10.53 12.27
CA PHE A 254 -9.29 10.28 10.98
C PHE A 254 -10.24 10.49 9.81
N TRP A 255 -11.51 10.11 9.93
CA TRP A 255 -12.50 10.41 8.89
C TRP A 255 -12.62 11.91 8.63
N LEU A 256 -12.63 12.73 9.68
CA LEU A 256 -12.65 14.20 9.53
C LEU A 256 -11.33 14.72 8.94
N ILE A 257 -10.18 14.25 9.39
CA ILE A 257 -8.88 14.64 8.83
C ILE A 257 -8.82 14.31 7.34
N ASP A 258 -9.16 13.06 6.98
CA ASP A 258 -9.09 12.55 5.62
C ASP A 258 -10.19 13.12 4.70
N ALA A 259 -11.21 13.76 5.24
CA ALA A 259 -12.18 14.54 4.48
C ALA A 259 -11.76 16.02 4.36
N ILE A 260 -11.33 16.65 5.47
CA ILE A 260 -10.99 18.08 5.52
C ILE A 260 -9.74 18.39 4.70
N VAL A 261 -8.70 17.57 4.76
CA VAL A 261 -7.45 17.81 4.02
C VAL A 261 -7.70 17.82 2.50
N PRO A 262 -8.34 16.80 1.89
CA PRO A 262 -8.72 16.87 0.49
C PRO A 262 -9.68 18.01 0.16
N TRP A 263 -10.65 18.30 1.02
CA TRP A 263 -11.59 19.39 0.82
C TRP A 263 -10.90 20.74 0.72
N LEU A 264 -10.04 21.07 1.69
CA LEU A 264 -9.27 22.32 1.70
C LEU A 264 -8.37 22.41 0.47
N TYR A 265 -7.66 21.32 0.17
CA TYR A 265 -6.76 21.28 -0.96
C TYR A 265 -7.50 21.51 -2.29
N GLN A 266 -8.59 20.79 -2.52
CA GLN A 266 -9.38 20.91 -3.75
C GLN A 266 -9.97 22.31 -3.89
N THR A 267 -10.48 22.88 -2.81
CA THR A 267 -11.02 24.26 -2.81
C THR A 267 -9.95 25.28 -3.15
N ILE A 268 -8.72 25.15 -2.58
CA ILE A 268 -7.64 26.11 -2.80
C ILE A 268 -7.02 25.96 -4.19
N VAL A 269 -6.79 24.71 -4.64
CA VAL A 269 -6.01 24.44 -5.86
C VAL A 269 -6.87 24.39 -7.11
N PHE A 270 -8.11 23.90 -6.99
CA PHE A 270 -9.04 23.74 -8.14
C PHE A 270 -10.23 24.70 -8.10
N GLY A 271 -10.44 25.42 -6.99
CA GLY A 271 -11.57 26.33 -6.84
C GLY A 271 -12.90 25.67 -6.54
N GLU A 272 -12.98 24.36 -6.62
CA GLU A 272 -14.19 23.58 -6.42
C GLU A 272 -13.92 22.35 -5.54
N SER A 273 -14.92 22.00 -4.72
CA SER A 273 -14.87 20.76 -3.93
C SER A 273 -16.28 20.23 -3.65
N SER A 274 -16.44 18.92 -3.67
CA SER A 274 -17.71 18.26 -3.34
C SER A 274 -17.64 17.73 -1.91
N ILE A 275 -18.42 18.30 -1.00
CA ILE A 275 -18.48 17.83 0.41
C ILE A 275 -18.85 16.34 0.49
N PRO A 276 -19.91 15.83 -0.19
CA PRO A 276 -20.20 14.41 -0.19
C PRO A 276 -19.06 13.55 -0.73
N GLY A 277 -18.40 14.04 -1.80
CA GLY A 277 -17.25 13.34 -2.39
C GLY A 277 -16.08 13.21 -1.42
N VAL A 278 -15.65 14.27 -0.77
CA VAL A 278 -14.53 14.21 0.19
C VAL A 278 -14.86 13.42 1.45
N LEU A 279 -16.11 13.43 1.93
CA LEU A 279 -16.54 12.59 3.05
C LEU A 279 -16.47 11.10 2.69
N MET A 280 -16.87 10.75 1.48
CA MET A 280 -16.78 9.38 0.98
C MET A 280 -15.31 8.97 0.74
N LEU A 281 -14.50 9.85 0.18
CA LEU A 281 -13.07 9.62 -0.02
C LEU A 281 -12.34 9.39 1.29
N GLY A 282 -12.63 10.15 2.33
CA GLY A 282 -11.98 10.06 3.65
C GLY A 282 -12.42 8.85 4.48
N PHE A 283 -13.56 8.22 4.17
CA PHE A 283 -14.07 7.09 4.93
C PHE A 283 -13.13 5.87 4.90
N PHE A 284 -12.65 5.48 3.73
CA PHE A 284 -11.83 4.28 3.56
C PHE A 284 -10.44 4.40 4.20
N PRO A 285 -9.69 5.50 4.04
CA PRO A 285 -8.43 5.70 4.75
C PRO A 285 -8.64 5.63 6.27
N ALA A 286 -9.69 6.25 6.81
CA ALA A 286 -9.98 6.22 8.24
C ALA A 286 -10.19 4.79 8.77
N VAL A 287 -10.94 3.95 8.05
CA VAL A 287 -11.12 2.53 8.40
C VAL A 287 -9.79 1.81 8.44
N ILE A 288 -8.95 1.99 7.41
CA ILE A 288 -7.66 1.31 7.30
C ILE A 288 -6.70 1.78 8.40
N ILE A 289 -6.66 3.08 8.70
CA ILE A 289 -5.83 3.64 9.78
C ILE A 289 -6.24 3.05 11.13
N VAL A 290 -7.54 2.99 11.43
CA VAL A 290 -8.02 2.42 12.70
C VAL A 290 -7.67 0.95 12.82
N LEU A 291 -7.85 0.16 11.77
CA LEU A 291 -7.44 -1.24 11.74
C LEU A 291 -5.93 -1.39 11.95
N SER A 292 -5.14 -0.55 11.31
CA SER A 292 -3.68 -0.54 11.45
C SER A 292 -3.25 -0.14 12.87
N ILE A 293 -3.88 0.87 13.47
CA ILE A 293 -3.63 1.24 14.87
C ILE A 293 -4.01 0.09 15.80
N TRP A 294 -5.16 -0.52 15.62
CA TRP A 294 -5.59 -1.67 16.42
C TRP A 294 -4.61 -2.84 16.32
N MET A 295 -4.11 -3.15 15.13
CA MET A 295 -3.14 -4.22 14.91
C MET A 295 -1.76 -3.92 15.50
N ASN A 296 -1.24 -2.71 15.30
CA ASN A 296 0.13 -2.34 15.67
C ASN A 296 0.28 -1.95 17.14
N TYR A 297 -0.78 -1.42 17.74
CA TYR A 297 -0.76 -0.88 19.10
C TYR A 297 -1.69 -1.65 20.07
N GLY A 298 -2.60 -2.49 19.56
CA GLY A 298 -3.66 -3.13 20.36
C GLY A 298 -3.21 -4.30 21.22
N LYS A 299 -2.09 -4.95 20.90
CA LYS A 299 -1.59 -6.12 21.66
C LYS A 299 -1.26 -5.75 23.12
N PHE A 300 -0.68 -4.59 23.37
CA PHE A 300 -0.38 -4.10 24.71
C PHE A 300 -1.62 -3.99 25.61
N LYS A 301 -2.75 -3.56 25.02
CA LYS A 301 -3.99 -3.33 25.75
C LYS A 301 -4.72 -4.60 26.17
N LEU A 302 -4.51 -5.70 25.46
CA LEU A 302 -5.14 -7.00 25.76
C LEU A 302 -4.39 -7.75 26.86
N GLU A 303 -3.07 -7.59 26.97
CA GLU A 303 -2.24 -8.21 28.02
C GLU A 303 -2.42 -7.52 29.35
N GLU A 304 -2.51 -6.20 29.39
CA GLU A 304 -2.81 -5.42 30.60
C GLU A 304 -4.17 -5.76 31.21
N ARG A 305 -5.17 -6.13 30.37
CA ARG A 305 -6.48 -6.60 30.84
C ARG A 305 -6.49 -8.05 31.32
N ARG A 306 -5.52 -8.88 30.91
CA ARG A 306 -5.40 -10.27 31.36
C ARG A 306 -4.55 -10.42 32.63
N GLY A 307 -3.78 -9.40 32.97
CA GLY A 307 -2.95 -9.36 34.20
C GLY A 307 -3.64 -8.69 35.40
N LYS A 308 -4.88 -8.19 35.19
CA LYS A 308 -5.78 -7.74 36.26
C LYS A 308 -6.97 -8.70 36.39
#